data_053e22f1bb12d2acca7b6920ba4b7bca
#
_entry.id   053e22f1bb12d2acca7b6920ba4b7bca
#
_cell.length_a   1.000
_cell.length_b   1.000
_cell.length_c   1.000
_cell.angle_alpha   90.00
_cell.angle_beta   90.00
_cell.angle_gamma   90.00
#
_symmetry.space_group_name_H-M   'P 1'
#
loop_
_entity.id
_entity.type
_entity.pdbx_description
1 polymer ?
#
loop_
_entity_poly.entity_id
_entity_poly.type
_entity_poly.pdbx_seq_one_letter_code
_entity_poly.pdbx_strand_id
1 'polypeptide(L)'
;FDTSVTLGALRVEDGTNDESQFREIVRVKDRGDDDDSSMPLLYMRFEHNPLDGRADNALQLRTRSLEIVYHASYLESIMHFFKPPESELELIGALLDVASSTLEGLRRETRAGLENALENHKTIDLVLDIQSPIWVIPEDVTTRDGRLLMLDAGHLAMRSLLAEPQTMDMIRAKHFRQYTEEDFRQLEELMYDRYILKLDDVQLVLGDGYEACMHSLQVRDERELHLLERINLSFTLHNSILPRAPNLTKFKVTGTLPSLRVHFSDNKYRALLQLIQVAIPSTGSSSTSRSE
;
A
#
# COMPACT_ATOMS: atom_id res chain seq x y z
N PHE A 1 22.88 -10.45 10.46
CA PHE A 1 22.84 -9.01 10.24
C PHE A 1 21.46 -8.50 10.66
N ASP A 2 21.45 -7.55 11.57
CA ASP A 2 20.24 -6.91 12.13
C ASP A 2 20.41 -5.40 12.01
N THR A 3 19.44 -4.71 11.46
CA THR A 3 19.46 -3.27 11.29
C THR A 3 18.10 -2.69 11.65
N SER A 4 18.08 -1.63 12.44
CA SER A 4 16.87 -0.90 12.76
C SER A 4 17.01 0.57 12.36
N VAL A 5 15.92 1.13 11.86
CA VAL A 5 15.80 2.54 11.48
C VAL A 5 14.58 3.12 12.16
N THR A 6 14.74 4.27 12.77
CA THR A 6 13.66 5.01 13.42
C THR A 6 13.59 6.43 12.88
N LEU A 7 12.36 6.90 12.59
CA LEU A 7 12.08 8.28 12.27
C LEU A 7 11.17 8.85 13.36
N GLY A 8 11.62 9.88 14.07
CA GLY A 8 10.85 10.44 15.19
C GLY A 8 9.65 11.26 14.76
N ALA A 9 9.81 12.12 13.76
CA ALA A 9 8.76 12.98 13.24
C ALA A 9 9.00 13.32 11.77
N LEU A 10 7.91 13.63 11.07
CA LEU A 10 7.91 14.18 9.71
C LEU A 10 6.92 15.33 9.67
N ARG A 11 7.35 16.47 9.14
CA ARG A 11 6.52 17.63 8.86
C ARG A 11 6.89 18.18 7.50
N VAL A 12 5.91 18.39 6.67
CA VAL A 12 6.08 19.02 5.35
C VAL A 12 5.15 20.20 5.28
N GLU A 13 5.70 21.36 4.94
CA GLU A 13 4.95 22.62 4.86
C GLU A 13 4.96 23.16 3.43
N ASP A 14 3.85 23.78 3.04
CA ASP A 14 3.76 24.56 1.81
C ASP A 14 4.40 25.93 2.02
N GLY A 15 5.52 26.17 1.35
CA GLY A 15 6.20 27.46 1.32
C GLY A 15 5.85 28.32 0.10
N THR A 16 4.92 27.88 -0.75
CA THR A 16 4.63 28.54 -2.03
C THR A 16 3.37 29.40 -2.00
N ASN A 17 2.42 29.10 -1.12
CA ASN A 17 1.13 29.79 -1.04
C ASN A 17 0.88 30.33 0.37
N ASP A 18 1.09 31.65 0.56
CA ASP A 18 0.86 32.33 1.84
C ASP A 18 -0.61 32.40 2.26
N GLU A 19 -1.55 32.24 1.32
CA GLU A 19 -3.01 32.26 1.56
C GLU A 19 -3.53 30.89 1.99
N SER A 20 -2.72 29.81 1.84
CA SER A 20 -3.15 28.48 2.21
C SER A 20 -3.41 28.35 3.71
N GLN A 21 -4.60 27.88 4.08
CA GLN A 21 -4.93 27.50 5.45
C GLN A 21 -4.49 26.06 5.78
N PHE A 22 -4.05 25.30 4.77
CA PHE A 22 -3.45 23.98 4.91
C PHE A 22 -1.93 24.05 4.72
N ARG A 23 -1.25 24.89 5.51
CA ARG A 23 0.21 25.08 5.41
C ARG A 23 0.98 23.79 5.66
N GLU A 24 0.51 22.94 6.59
CA GLU A 24 1.09 21.64 6.85
C GLU A 24 0.49 20.62 5.88
N ILE A 25 1.27 20.24 4.85
CA ILE A 25 0.86 19.24 3.85
C ILE A 25 0.94 17.84 4.45
N VAL A 26 1.96 17.57 5.29
CA VAL A 26 2.12 16.31 6.00
C VAL A 26 2.41 16.61 7.45
N ARG A 27 1.60 16.05 8.34
CA ARG A 27 1.81 16.14 9.78
C ARG A 27 1.51 14.84 10.48
N VAL A 28 2.11 14.61 11.64
CA VAL A 28 1.75 13.49 12.51
C VAL A 28 0.42 13.79 13.15
N LYS A 29 -0.50 12.82 13.10
CA LYS A 29 -1.78 12.91 13.78
C LYS A 29 -1.65 12.30 15.17
N ASP A 30 -1.92 13.09 16.22
CA ASP A 30 -2.07 12.58 17.58
C ASP A 30 -3.49 12.04 17.73
N ARG A 31 -3.63 10.73 17.94
CA ARG A 31 -4.95 10.09 18.16
C ARG A 31 -5.45 10.18 19.60
N GLY A 32 -4.73 10.87 20.49
CA GLY A 32 -5.17 11.10 21.86
C GLY A 32 -5.05 9.91 22.82
N ASP A 33 -4.52 8.77 22.36
CA ASP A 33 -4.12 7.67 23.22
C ASP A 33 -2.72 7.97 23.76
N ASP A 34 -2.59 8.12 25.05
CA ASP A 34 -1.34 8.48 25.76
C ASP A 34 -0.17 7.49 25.49
N ASP A 35 -0.48 6.28 25.05
CA ASP A 35 0.50 5.22 24.77
C ASP A 35 1.19 5.38 23.39
N ASP A 36 0.56 6.09 22.46
CA ASP A 36 1.06 6.24 21.08
C ASP A 36 2.09 7.40 20.93
N SER A 37 2.12 8.34 21.86
CA SER A 37 3.01 9.51 21.81
C SER A 37 4.49 9.17 22.04
N SER A 38 4.79 8.03 22.68
CA SER A 38 6.17 7.57 22.93
C SER A 38 6.78 6.79 21.77
N MET A 39 5.96 6.34 20.80
CA MET A 39 6.42 5.57 19.64
C MET A 39 6.98 6.51 18.55
N PRO A 40 8.07 6.11 17.86
CA PRO A 40 8.56 6.88 16.71
C PRO A 40 7.51 6.86 15.58
N LEU A 41 7.54 7.89 14.72
CA LEU A 41 6.66 7.96 13.56
C LEU A 41 6.79 6.74 12.65
N LEU A 42 8.01 6.27 12.46
CA LEU A 42 8.33 5.08 11.70
C LEU A 42 9.39 4.28 12.45
N TYR A 43 9.13 3.01 12.59
CA TYR A 43 10.08 2.01 13.06
C TYR A 43 10.19 0.92 12.00
N MET A 44 11.38 0.66 11.52
CA MET A 44 11.70 -0.42 10.60
C MET A 44 12.83 -1.26 11.17
N ARG A 45 12.68 -2.58 11.18
CA ARG A 45 13.73 -3.53 11.52
C ARG A 45 13.84 -4.56 10.42
N PHE A 46 15.05 -4.76 9.93
CA PHE A 46 15.40 -5.78 8.97
C PHE A 46 16.44 -6.72 9.53
N GLU A 47 16.15 -8.02 9.49
CA GLU A 47 17.07 -9.08 9.92
C GLU A 47 17.36 -9.98 8.72
N HIS A 48 18.63 -10.23 8.50
CA HIS A 48 19.09 -11.25 7.56
C HIS A 48 19.60 -12.46 8.36
N ASN A 49 19.06 -13.63 8.07
CA ASN A 49 19.24 -14.87 8.83
C ASN A 49 18.92 -14.67 10.32
N PRO A 50 17.63 -14.48 10.70
CA PRO A 50 17.21 -14.39 12.09
C PRO A 50 17.70 -15.59 12.90
N LEU A 51 18.13 -15.35 14.14
CA LEU A 51 18.72 -16.39 15.00
C LEU A 51 17.76 -17.53 15.36
N ASP A 52 16.47 -17.26 15.32
CA ASP A 52 15.41 -18.26 15.55
C ASP A 52 15.12 -19.14 14.33
N GLY A 53 15.75 -18.85 13.19
CA GLY A 53 15.63 -19.66 11.98
C GLY A 53 14.22 -19.67 11.34
N ARG A 54 13.34 -18.71 11.71
CA ARG A 54 11.95 -18.67 11.21
C ARG A 54 11.83 -18.37 9.71
N ALA A 55 12.80 -17.63 9.16
CA ALA A 55 12.90 -17.28 7.76
C ALA A 55 14.33 -16.89 7.37
N ASP A 56 14.63 -16.76 6.08
CA ASP A 56 15.93 -16.24 5.62
C ASP A 56 16.07 -14.74 5.88
N ASN A 57 14.96 -14.01 5.79
CA ASN A 57 14.91 -12.59 6.09
C ASN A 57 13.67 -12.28 6.93
N ALA A 58 13.76 -11.25 7.76
CA ALA A 58 12.60 -10.72 8.48
C ALA A 58 12.54 -9.20 8.32
N LEU A 59 11.36 -8.68 8.05
CA LEU A 59 11.08 -7.25 7.94
C LEU A 59 9.89 -6.89 8.83
N GLN A 60 10.15 -6.03 9.80
CA GLN A 60 9.13 -5.43 10.64
C GLN A 60 9.04 -3.94 10.33
N LEU A 61 7.83 -3.46 10.04
CA LEU A 61 7.55 -2.04 9.82
C LEU A 61 6.36 -1.63 10.68
N ARG A 62 6.53 -0.56 11.44
CA ARG A 62 5.47 0.08 12.21
C ARG A 62 5.46 1.57 11.91
N THR A 63 4.27 2.14 11.75
CA THR A 63 4.12 3.58 11.54
C THR A 63 2.98 4.12 12.39
N ARG A 64 3.14 5.38 12.84
CA ARG A 64 2.02 6.17 13.39
C ARG A 64 1.21 6.77 12.26
N SER A 65 -0.01 7.21 12.60
CA SER A 65 -0.90 7.87 11.65
C SER A 65 -0.37 9.24 11.25
N LEU A 66 -0.43 9.49 9.95
CA LEU A 66 -0.17 10.79 9.34
C LEU A 66 -1.48 11.41 8.85
N GLU A 67 -1.50 12.72 8.78
CA GLU A 67 -2.47 13.46 7.99
C GLU A 67 -1.75 14.03 6.78
N ILE A 68 -2.31 13.81 5.61
CA ILE A 68 -1.74 14.24 4.33
C ILE A 68 -2.78 15.07 3.60
N VAL A 69 -2.48 16.32 3.38
CA VAL A 69 -3.31 17.21 2.57
C VAL A 69 -2.89 17.06 1.10
N TYR A 70 -3.81 16.61 0.27
CA TYR A 70 -3.59 16.44 -1.16
C TYR A 70 -4.28 17.56 -1.93
N HIS A 71 -3.52 18.28 -2.74
CA HIS A 71 -4.03 19.23 -3.70
C HIS A 71 -3.17 19.17 -4.98
N ALA A 72 -3.81 19.31 -6.15
CA ALA A 72 -3.12 19.13 -7.43
C ALA A 72 -1.93 20.08 -7.60
N SER A 73 -2.04 21.33 -7.12
CA SER A 73 -0.95 22.32 -7.19
C SER A 73 0.31 21.87 -6.42
N TYR A 74 0.16 21.16 -5.29
CA TYR A 74 1.30 20.62 -4.55
C TYR A 74 2.02 19.53 -5.35
N LEU A 75 1.23 18.65 -5.96
CA LEU A 75 1.78 17.57 -6.78
C LEU A 75 2.50 18.11 -8.01
N GLU A 76 1.92 19.08 -8.71
CA GLU A 76 2.55 19.74 -9.86
C GLU A 76 3.89 20.39 -9.48
N SER A 77 3.94 21.08 -8.34
CA SER A 77 5.17 21.70 -7.83
C SER A 77 6.25 20.67 -7.50
N ILE A 78 5.88 19.57 -6.85
CA ILE A 78 6.78 18.45 -6.53
C ILE A 78 7.27 17.78 -7.82
N MET A 79 6.38 17.49 -8.75
CA MET A 79 6.72 16.86 -10.03
C MET A 79 7.66 17.74 -10.85
N HIS A 80 7.43 19.06 -10.84
CA HIS A 80 8.30 20.00 -11.54
C HIS A 80 9.71 20.06 -10.90
N PHE A 81 9.79 19.98 -9.57
CA PHE A 81 11.06 19.97 -8.84
C PHE A 81 11.87 18.70 -9.09
N PHE A 82 11.21 17.53 -9.09
CA PHE A 82 11.86 16.24 -9.27
C PHE A 82 11.93 15.77 -10.73
N LYS A 83 11.47 16.58 -11.70
CA LYS A 83 11.56 16.22 -13.12
C LYS A 83 13.03 16.04 -13.51
N PRO A 84 13.47 14.79 -13.77
CA PRO A 84 14.84 14.57 -14.20
C PRO A 84 15.09 15.20 -15.57
N PRO A 85 16.32 15.62 -15.89
CA PRO A 85 16.67 16.02 -17.23
C PRO A 85 16.27 14.95 -18.24
N GLU A 86 15.75 15.34 -19.39
CA GLU A 86 15.23 14.39 -20.41
C GLU A 86 16.25 13.32 -20.81
N SER A 87 17.54 13.62 -20.73
CA SER A 87 18.65 12.70 -21.00
C SER A 87 18.75 11.50 -20.02
N GLU A 88 18.20 11.60 -18.81
CA GLU A 88 18.28 10.52 -17.81
C GLU A 88 17.09 9.56 -17.88
N LEU A 89 15.96 9.99 -18.45
CA LEU A 89 14.79 9.13 -18.66
C LEU A 89 15.08 8.02 -19.69
N GLU A 90 15.88 8.30 -20.72
CA GLU A 90 16.30 7.30 -21.70
C GLU A 90 17.20 6.22 -21.07
N LEU A 91 18.05 6.61 -20.11
CA LEU A 91 18.93 5.66 -19.41
C LEU A 91 18.14 4.69 -18.52
N ILE A 92 17.10 5.18 -17.81
CA ILE A 92 16.22 4.34 -16.97
C ILE A 92 15.41 3.39 -17.84
N GLY A 93 14.90 3.85 -18.99
CA GLY A 93 14.21 2.99 -19.97
C GLY A 93 15.11 1.88 -20.49
N ALA A 94 16.35 2.20 -20.85
CA ALA A 94 17.34 1.23 -21.33
C ALA A 94 17.73 0.21 -20.25
N LEU A 95 17.84 0.60 -18.97
CA LEU A 95 18.12 -0.32 -17.86
C LEU A 95 16.95 -1.28 -17.60
N LEU A 96 15.71 -0.81 -17.72
CA LEU A 96 14.52 -1.66 -17.60
C LEU A 96 14.40 -2.66 -18.77
N ASP A 97 14.73 -2.26 -19.98
CA ASP A 97 14.74 -3.14 -21.16
C ASP A 97 15.83 -4.22 -21.05
N VAL A 98 17.02 -3.87 -20.56
CA VAL A 98 18.11 -4.86 -20.33
C VAL A 98 17.70 -5.85 -19.24
N ALA A 99 17.03 -5.41 -18.15
CA ALA A 99 16.53 -6.30 -17.11
C ALA A 99 15.45 -7.25 -17.62
N SER A 100 14.61 -6.83 -18.59
CA SER A 100 13.57 -7.67 -19.18
C SER A 100 14.09 -8.68 -20.20
N SER A 101 15.12 -8.33 -20.97
CA SER A 101 15.67 -9.19 -22.04
C SER A 101 16.51 -10.36 -21.51
N THR A 102 17.12 -10.23 -20.33
CA THR A 102 17.88 -11.31 -19.68
C THR A 102 17.01 -12.46 -19.19
N LEU A 103 15.67 -12.28 -19.19
CA LEU A 103 14.69 -13.21 -18.63
C LEU A 103 14.12 -14.22 -19.65
N GLU A 104 14.40 -14.10 -20.95
CA GLU A 104 13.88 -15.03 -21.98
C GLU A 104 14.61 -16.38 -22.08
N GLY A 105 15.76 -16.54 -21.42
CA GLY A 105 16.63 -17.71 -21.58
C GLY A 105 16.24 -18.99 -20.82
N LEU A 106 15.24 -18.97 -19.92
CA LEU A 106 14.98 -20.08 -18.98
C LEU A 106 13.65 -20.82 -19.23
N ARG A 107 13.39 -21.19 -20.46
CA ARG A 107 12.13 -21.79 -20.93
C ARG A 107 12.04 -23.32 -20.85
N ARG A 108 12.62 -24.01 -19.87
CA ARG A 108 12.40 -25.44 -19.62
C ARG A 108 12.45 -25.75 -18.14
N GLU A 109 11.37 -25.48 -17.43
CA GLU A 109 11.22 -25.96 -16.07
C GLU A 109 10.68 -27.38 -16.08
N THR A 110 11.60 -28.34 -16.00
CA THR A 110 11.36 -29.72 -15.61
C THR A 110 11.21 -29.77 -14.09
N ARG A 111 10.78 -30.92 -13.53
CA ARG A 111 10.71 -31.24 -12.09
C ARG A 111 11.95 -30.74 -11.30
N ALA A 112 13.15 -30.83 -11.88
CA ALA A 112 14.37 -30.29 -11.30
C ALA A 112 14.32 -28.77 -11.09
N GLY A 113 13.56 -28.03 -11.90
CA GLY A 113 13.34 -26.60 -11.73
C GLY A 113 12.50 -26.27 -10.50
N LEU A 114 11.48 -27.08 -10.18
CA LEU A 114 10.68 -26.89 -8.97
C LEU A 114 11.49 -27.19 -7.70
N GLU A 115 12.18 -28.32 -7.67
CA GLU A 115 13.06 -28.67 -6.54
C GLU A 115 14.12 -27.59 -6.30
N ASN A 116 14.77 -27.14 -7.38
CA ASN A 116 15.74 -26.04 -7.32
C ASN A 116 15.13 -24.71 -6.88
N ALA A 117 13.91 -24.39 -7.31
CA ALA A 117 13.21 -23.20 -6.87
C ALA A 117 12.86 -23.25 -5.37
N LEU A 118 12.38 -24.39 -4.89
CA LEU A 118 12.09 -24.60 -3.46
C LEU A 118 13.36 -24.59 -2.58
N GLU A 119 14.48 -25.07 -3.11
CA GLU A 119 15.78 -25.07 -2.38
C GLU A 119 16.43 -23.67 -2.34
N ASN A 120 16.24 -22.87 -3.39
CA ASN A 120 16.85 -21.54 -3.50
C ASN A 120 15.91 -20.40 -3.16
N HIS A 121 14.62 -20.70 -2.93
CA HIS A 121 13.65 -19.69 -2.51
C HIS A 121 14.01 -19.15 -1.14
N LYS A 122 14.12 -17.83 -1.04
CA LYS A 122 14.37 -17.15 0.23
C LYS A 122 13.06 -16.69 0.84
N THR A 123 12.79 -17.19 2.00
CA THR A 123 11.59 -16.84 2.77
C THR A 123 11.75 -15.49 3.45
N ILE A 124 10.65 -14.76 3.54
CA ILE A 124 10.59 -13.47 4.23
C ILE A 124 9.50 -13.51 5.29
N ASP A 125 9.89 -13.32 6.55
CA ASP A 125 8.96 -13.03 7.63
C ASP A 125 8.62 -11.54 7.62
N LEU A 126 7.43 -11.21 7.13
CA LEU A 126 6.95 -9.85 6.96
C LEU A 126 5.91 -9.52 8.01
N VAL A 127 6.14 -8.46 8.77
CA VAL A 127 5.19 -7.90 9.74
C VAL A 127 5.05 -6.40 9.48
N LEU A 128 3.94 -6.00 8.88
CA LEU A 128 3.58 -4.60 8.69
C LEU A 128 2.44 -4.24 9.64
N ASP A 129 2.62 -3.16 10.36
CA ASP A 129 1.68 -2.59 11.31
C ASP A 129 1.64 -1.07 11.05
N ILE A 130 0.76 -0.68 10.14
CA ILE A 130 0.74 0.66 9.58
C ILE A 130 -0.55 1.35 9.99
N GLN A 131 -0.43 2.35 10.86
CA GLN A 131 -1.51 3.30 11.07
C GLN A 131 -1.62 4.16 9.81
N SER A 132 -2.63 3.87 9.00
CA SER A 132 -2.75 4.47 7.68
C SER A 132 -2.99 5.98 7.77
N PRO A 133 -2.54 6.74 6.77
CA PRO A 133 -2.74 8.17 6.75
C PRO A 133 -4.21 8.52 6.51
N ILE A 134 -4.60 9.67 7.06
CA ILE A 134 -5.82 10.35 6.66
C ILE A 134 -5.46 11.28 5.50
N TRP A 135 -6.07 11.03 4.34
CA TRP A 135 -5.96 11.90 3.19
C TRP A 135 -7.02 12.96 3.24
N VAL A 136 -6.62 14.23 3.23
CA VAL A 136 -7.50 15.39 3.17
C VAL A 136 -7.39 16.00 1.79
N ILE A 137 -8.48 16.04 1.05
CA ILE A 137 -8.56 16.55 -0.32
C ILE A 137 -9.51 17.74 -0.30
N PRO A 138 -9.04 18.98 -0.07
CA PRO A 138 -9.88 20.16 -0.11
C PRO A 138 -10.19 20.58 -1.54
N GLU A 139 -11.38 21.14 -1.75
CA GLU A 139 -11.73 21.81 -3.02
C GLU A 139 -10.94 23.11 -3.18
N ASP A 140 -10.71 23.82 -2.06
CA ASP A 140 -9.96 25.06 -1.98
C ASP A 140 -9.04 25.04 -0.75
N VAL A 141 -7.75 25.24 -0.96
CA VAL A 141 -6.74 25.26 0.11
C VAL A 141 -6.72 26.58 0.91
N THR A 142 -7.41 27.61 0.43
CA THR A 142 -7.46 28.93 1.08
C THR A 142 -8.49 29.01 2.21
N THR A 143 -9.33 28.01 2.35
CA THR A 143 -10.35 27.93 3.40
C THR A 143 -10.46 26.55 4.03
N ARG A 144 -10.66 26.49 5.35
CA ARG A 144 -10.95 25.25 6.07
C ARG A 144 -12.44 24.93 6.15
N ASP A 145 -13.29 25.93 5.89
CA ASP A 145 -14.75 25.77 5.94
C ASP A 145 -15.34 25.31 4.60
N GLY A 146 -14.51 25.21 3.57
CA GLY A 146 -14.89 24.75 2.25
C GLY A 146 -15.14 23.24 2.21
N ARG A 147 -15.61 22.81 1.03
CA ARG A 147 -15.83 21.39 0.76
C ARG A 147 -14.54 20.60 0.71
N LEU A 148 -14.57 19.41 1.28
CA LEU A 148 -13.42 18.50 1.26
C LEU A 148 -13.86 17.04 1.33
N LEU A 149 -12.99 16.18 0.82
CA LEU A 149 -13.07 14.74 0.93
C LEU A 149 -11.98 14.27 1.88
N MET A 150 -12.35 13.45 2.85
CA MET A 150 -11.41 12.78 3.74
C MET A 150 -11.48 11.28 3.55
N LEU A 151 -10.35 10.66 3.22
CA LEU A 151 -10.16 9.21 3.20
C LEU A 151 -9.33 8.81 4.42
N ASP A 152 -9.94 8.12 5.36
CA ASP A 152 -9.23 7.41 6.41
C ASP A 152 -9.04 5.95 5.95
N ALA A 153 -7.82 5.58 5.63
CA ALA A 153 -7.50 4.21 5.23
C ALA A 153 -7.32 3.28 6.45
N GLY A 154 -7.59 3.77 7.65
CA GLY A 154 -7.69 3.00 8.88
C GLY A 154 -6.37 2.42 9.36
N HIS A 155 -6.37 1.12 9.69
CA HIS A 155 -5.20 0.37 10.12
C HIS A 155 -4.90 -0.76 9.14
N LEU A 156 -3.69 -0.79 8.59
CA LEU A 156 -3.21 -1.84 7.71
C LEU A 156 -2.27 -2.78 8.49
N ALA A 157 -2.68 -4.01 8.64
CA ALA A 157 -1.85 -5.07 9.18
C ALA A 157 -1.57 -6.12 8.10
N MET A 158 -0.31 -6.45 7.88
CA MET A 158 0.09 -7.51 6.96
C MET A 158 1.11 -8.44 7.62
N ARG A 159 0.90 -9.74 7.46
CA ARG A 159 1.82 -10.77 7.98
C ARG A 159 2.00 -11.86 6.96
N SER A 160 3.25 -12.35 6.86
CA SER A 160 3.54 -13.58 6.12
C SER A 160 2.99 -14.80 6.87
N LEU A 161 2.53 -15.78 6.10
CA LEU A 161 2.21 -17.13 6.57
C LEU A 161 3.32 -18.05 6.09
N LEU A 162 4.32 -18.22 6.92
CA LEU A 162 5.44 -19.09 6.61
C LEU A 162 5.00 -20.57 6.69
N ALA A 163 5.50 -21.38 5.77
CA ALA A 163 5.29 -22.83 5.82
C ALA A 163 6.11 -23.42 6.97
N GLU A 164 5.53 -24.41 7.66
CA GLU A 164 6.26 -25.11 8.71
C GLU A 164 7.46 -25.87 8.11
N PRO A 165 8.67 -25.77 8.71
CA PRO A 165 9.85 -26.47 8.22
C PRO A 165 9.64 -27.98 8.05
N GLN A 166 8.87 -28.59 8.96
CA GLN A 166 8.55 -30.02 8.90
C GLN A 166 7.79 -30.44 7.64
N THR A 167 6.94 -29.56 7.10
CA THR A 167 6.18 -29.83 5.88
C THR A 167 7.09 -29.96 4.68
N MET A 168 8.13 -29.12 4.59
CA MET A 168 9.15 -29.20 3.56
C MET A 168 9.94 -30.51 3.63
N ASP A 169 10.35 -30.91 4.82
CA ASP A 169 11.12 -32.14 5.02
C ASP A 169 10.30 -33.39 4.74
N MET A 170 9.01 -33.41 5.10
CA MET A 170 8.10 -34.51 4.77
C MET A 170 7.91 -34.66 3.25
N ILE A 171 7.79 -33.58 2.52
CA ILE A 171 7.65 -33.62 1.05
C ILE A 171 8.95 -34.06 0.39
N ARG A 172 10.11 -33.60 0.87
CA ARG A 172 11.43 -34.05 0.38
C ARG A 172 11.68 -35.53 0.64
N ALA A 173 11.21 -36.06 1.77
CA ALA A 173 11.41 -37.45 2.14
C ALA A 173 10.54 -38.45 1.34
N LYS A 174 9.43 -38.01 0.77
CA LYS A 174 8.51 -38.84 -0.03
C LYS A 174 9.00 -38.96 -1.49
N HIS A 175 9.06 -40.17 -2.00
CA HIS A 175 9.26 -40.41 -3.44
C HIS A 175 8.00 -39.99 -4.21
N PHE A 176 8.16 -39.24 -5.30
CA PHE A 176 7.10 -38.63 -6.12
C PHE A 176 5.98 -39.60 -6.59
N ARG A 177 6.29 -40.89 -6.72
CA ARG A 177 5.32 -41.93 -7.07
C ARG A 177 4.32 -42.29 -5.95
N GLN A 178 4.55 -41.78 -4.74
CA GLN A 178 3.74 -42.06 -3.55
C GLN A 178 2.92 -40.86 -3.10
N TYR A 179 2.87 -39.77 -3.90
CA TYR A 179 2.10 -38.59 -3.56
C TYR A 179 0.60 -38.86 -3.69
N THR A 180 -0.13 -38.54 -2.65
CA THR A 180 -1.59 -38.50 -2.62
C THR A 180 -2.11 -37.14 -3.13
N GLU A 181 -3.41 -37.00 -3.34
CA GLU A 181 -4.03 -35.69 -3.67
C GLU A 181 -3.78 -34.63 -2.58
N GLU A 182 -3.72 -35.07 -1.31
CA GLU A 182 -3.39 -34.21 -0.19
C GLU A 182 -1.95 -33.70 -0.25
N ASP A 183 -1.01 -34.56 -0.62
CA ASP A 183 0.38 -34.17 -0.81
C ASP A 183 0.54 -33.17 -1.95
N PHE A 184 -0.24 -33.34 -3.05
CA PHE A 184 -0.23 -32.38 -4.14
C PHE A 184 -0.79 -31.02 -3.73
N ARG A 185 -1.85 -31.00 -2.89
CA ARG A 185 -2.40 -29.74 -2.36
C ARG A 185 -1.41 -29.04 -1.44
N GLN A 186 -0.75 -29.77 -0.53
CA GLN A 186 0.30 -29.21 0.31
C GLN A 186 1.48 -28.70 -0.51
N LEU A 187 1.86 -29.42 -1.57
CA LEU A 187 2.90 -28.96 -2.48
C LEU A 187 2.49 -27.67 -3.23
N GLU A 188 1.22 -27.58 -3.68
CA GLU A 188 0.70 -26.36 -4.28
C GLU A 188 0.75 -25.19 -3.30
N GLU A 189 0.43 -25.39 -2.02
CA GLU A 189 0.54 -24.36 -0.98
C GLU A 189 1.98 -23.87 -0.80
N LEU A 190 2.96 -24.75 -0.88
CA LEU A 190 4.38 -24.41 -0.78
C LEU A 190 4.92 -23.66 -2.02
N MET A 191 4.19 -23.72 -3.14
CA MET A 191 4.54 -22.95 -4.34
C MET A 191 4.19 -21.46 -4.23
N TYR A 192 3.64 -21.03 -3.08
CA TYR A 192 3.24 -19.65 -2.86
C TYR A 192 3.76 -19.10 -1.55
N ASP A 193 4.36 -17.92 -1.60
CA ASP A 193 4.45 -17.05 -0.45
C ASP A 193 3.06 -16.53 -0.13
N ARG A 194 2.62 -16.70 1.10
CA ARG A 194 1.28 -16.32 1.54
C ARG A 194 1.36 -15.18 2.54
N TYR A 195 0.45 -14.21 2.38
CA TYR A 195 0.35 -13.06 3.27
C TYR A 195 -1.11 -12.84 3.65
N ILE A 196 -1.36 -12.57 4.92
CA ILE A 196 -2.66 -12.06 5.37
C ILE A 196 -2.56 -10.54 5.42
N LEU A 197 -3.44 -9.87 4.67
CA LEU A 197 -3.62 -8.43 4.67
C LEU A 197 -4.96 -8.11 5.33
N LYS A 198 -4.94 -7.28 6.36
CA LYS A 198 -6.12 -6.72 7.02
C LYS A 198 -6.11 -5.21 6.88
N LEU A 199 -7.27 -4.66 6.56
CA LEU A 199 -7.54 -3.23 6.54
C LEU A 199 -8.74 -3.01 7.47
N ASP A 200 -8.50 -2.38 8.59
CA ASP A 200 -9.53 -2.13 9.60
C ASP A 200 -9.91 -0.65 9.63
N ASP A 201 -11.21 -0.37 9.80
CA ASP A 201 -11.79 0.97 9.93
C ASP A 201 -11.56 1.91 8.72
N VAL A 202 -11.52 1.36 7.49
CA VAL A 202 -11.48 2.17 6.26
C VAL A 202 -12.80 2.92 6.09
N GLN A 203 -12.75 4.22 5.87
CA GLN A 203 -13.95 5.07 5.72
C GLN A 203 -13.68 6.28 4.81
N LEU A 204 -14.75 6.83 4.23
CA LEU A 204 -14.70 7.97 3.34
C LEU A 204 -15.78 8.98 3.71
N VAL A 205 -15.39 10.21 3.96
CA VAL A 205 -16.26 11.32 4.38
C VAL A 205 -16.17 12.43 3.35
N LEU A 206 -17.31 13.00 2.99
CA LEU A 206 -17.45 14.16 2.12
C LEU A 206 -18.37 15.18 2.80
N GLY A 207 -17.87 16.37 3.02
CA GLY A 207 -18.65 17.44 3.69
C GLY A 207 -18.00 18.80 3.54
N ASP A 208 -18.63 19.78 4.16
CA ASP A 208 -18.13 21.13 4.28
C ASP A 208 -17.54 21.33 5.68
N GLY A 209 -16.36 21.95 5.74
CA GLY A 209 -15.64 22.21 6.99
C GLY A 209 -14.75 21.07 7.47
N TYR A 210 -13.45 21.39 7.63
CA TYR A 210 -12.41 20.45 8.07
C TYR A 210 -12.77 19.81 9.42
N GLU A 211 -13.17 20.62 10.43
CA GLU A 211 -13.44 20.11 11.78
C GLU A 211 -14.68 19.20 11.82
N ALA A 212 -15.72 19.52 11.04
CA ALA A 212 -16.92 18.70 10.94
C ALA A 212 -16.62 17.32 10.34
N CYS A 213 -15.81 17.29 9.26
CA CYS A 213 -15.40 16.04 8.64
C CYS A 213 -14.48 15.21 9.54
N MET A 214 -13.54 15.86 10.26
CA MET A 214 -12.68 15.18 11.23
C MET A 214 -13.50 14.62 12.41
N HIS A 215 -14.46 15.35 12.91
CA HIS A 215 -15.37 14.87 13.95
C HIS A 215 -16.16 13.64 13.47
N SER A 216 -16.69 13.68 12.25
CA SER A 216 -17.41 12.55 11.65
C SER A 216 -16.53 11.30 11.48
N LEU A 217 -15.23 11.44 11.20
CA LEU A 217 -14.28 10.31 11.17
C LEU A 217 -14.07 9.69 12.57
N GLN A 218 -14.14 10.48 13.64
CA GLN A 218 -13.86 10.03 14.99
C GLN A 218 -15.08 9.39 15.66
N VAL A 219 -16.28 9.94 15.41
CA VAL A 219 -17.52 9.52 16.06
C VAL A 219 -18.16 8.38 15.26
N ARG A 220 -18.35 7.23 15.92
CA ARG A 220 -18.88 6.02 15.26
C ARG A 220 -20.33 6.11 14.80
N ASP A 221 -21.12 6.92 15.47
CA ASP A 221 -22.57 7.01 15.22
C ASP A 221 -22.97 8.09 14.21
N GLU A 222 -22.06 8.99 13.85
CA GLU A 222 -22.26 10.00 12.82
C GLU A 222 -22.03 9.43 11.43
N ARG A 223 -23.10 9.40 10.61
CA ARG A 223 -23.06 8.82 9.25
C ARG A 223 -23.42 9.80 8.16
N GLU A 224 -23.87 11.00 8.52
CA GLU A 224 -24.42 11.97 7.58
C GLU A 224 -23.41 12.36 6.50
N LEU A 225 -22.15 12.59 6.88
CA LEU A 225 -21.09 12.98 5.95
C LEU A 225 -20.42 11.78 5.27
N HIS A 226 -20.64 10.54 5.72
CA HIS A 226 -20.01 9.39 5.12
C HIS A 226 -20.49 9.14 3.69
N LEU A 227 -19.56 8.96 2.75
CA LEU A 227 -19.79 8.30 1.48
C LEU A 227 -19.64 6.79 1.63
N LEU A 228 -18.62 6.35 2.34
CA LEU A 228 -18.37 4.96 2.71
C LEU A 228 -18.33 4.87 4.24
N GLU A 229 -19.25 4.09 4.82
CA GLU A 229 -19.19 3.75 6.25
C GLU A 229 -17.96 2.90 6.53
N ARG A 230 -17.54 2.84 7.79
CA ARG A 230 -16.41 2.03 8.25
C ARG A 230 -16.52 0.59 7.79
N ILE A 231 -15.47 0.10 7.17
CA ILE A 231 -15.39 -1.25 6.64
C ILE A 231 -14.07 -1.90 7.04
N ASN A 232 -14.16 -3.18 7.41
CA ASN A 232 -13.01 -4.03 7.67
C ASN A 232 -12.87 -5.03 6.54
N LEU A 233 -11.67 -5.13 5.96
CA LEU A 233 -11.36 -5.99 4.85
C LEU A 233 -10.26 -6.97 5.25
N SER A 234 -10.39 -8.22 4.84
CA SER A 234 -9.35 -9.23 5.07
C SER A 234 -9.10 -10.02 3.79
N PHE A 235 -7.86 -10.06 3.36
CA PHE A 235 -7.41 -10.75 2.17
C PHE A 235 -6.26 -11.69 2.50
N THR A 236 -6.19 -12.80 1.77
CA THR A 236 -4.99 -13.63 1.70
C THR A 236 -4.40 -13.47 0.30
N LEU A 237 -3.16 -13.02 0.27
CA LEU A 237 -2.39 -12.84 -0.94
C LEU A 237 -1.49 -14.05 -1.11
N HIS A 238 -1.44 -14.61 -2.32
CA HIS A 238 -0.56 -15.71 -2.68
C HIS A 238 0.32 -15.25 -3.84
N ASN A 239 1.61 -15.21 -3.63
CA ASN A 239 2.60 -14.86 -4.66
C ASN A 239 3.41 -16.08 -5.02
N SER A 240 3.36 -16.51 -6.29
CA SER A 240 4.05 -17.72 -6.72
C SER A 240 5.57 -17.57 -6.66
N ILE A 241 6.23 -18.52 -6.03
CA ILE A 241 7.69 -18.66 -6.06
C ILE A 241 8.20 -19.14 -7.43
N LEU A 242 7.27 -19.55 -8.31
CA LEU A 242 7.52 -20.02 -9.67
C LEU A 242 6.82 -19.12 -10.71
N PRO A 243 7.23 -17.86 -10.87
CA PRO A 243 6.50 -16.88 -11.69
C PRO A 243 6.45 -17.23 -13.18
N ARG A 244 7.24 -18.22 -13.63
CA ARG A 244 7.34 -18.68 -15.02
C ARG A 244 6.66 -20.00 -15.31
N ALA A 245 6.10 -20.68 -14.29
CA ALA A 245 5.38 -21.92 -14.47
C ALA A 245 4.11 -21.66 -15.31
N PRO A 246 3.91 -22.32 -16.47
CA PRO A 246 2.83 -21.99 -17.39
C PRO A 246 1.44 -22.34 -16.84
N ASN A 247 1.39 -23.28 -15.89
CA ASN A 247 0.13 -23.78 -15.32
C ASN A 247 -0.14 -23.28 -13.90
N LEU A 248 0.69 -22.33 -13.40
CA LEU A 248 0.55 -21.78 -12.06
C LEU A 248 0.17 -20.30 -12.12
N THR A 249 -0.88 -19.93 -11.40
CA THR A 249 -1.28 -18.53 -11.30
C THR A 249 -0.22 -17.75 -10.53
N LYS A 250 0.33 -16.68 -11.12
CA LYS A 250 1.42 -15.91 -10.50
C LYS A 250 1.01 -15.23 -9.20
N PHE A 251 -0.18 -14.69 -9.18
CA PHE A 251 -0.72 -13.96 -8.03
C PHE A 251 -2.18 -14.30 -7.83
N LYS A 252 -2.53 -14.75 -6.62
CA LYS A 252 -3.92 -15.04 -6.22
C LYS A 252 -4.29 -14.12 -5.05
N VAL A 253 -5.49 -13.57 -5.07
CA VAL A 253 -6.08 -12.82 -3.96
C VAL A 253 -7.36 -13.51 -3.58
N THR A 254 -7.47 -13.92 -2.33
CA THR A 254 -8.69 -14.48 -1.77
C THR A 254 -9.11 -13.66 -0.56
N GLY A 255 -10.38 -13.44 -0.38
CA GLY A 255 -10.87 -12.66 0.75
C GLY A 255 -12.38 -12.59 0.77
N THR A 256 -12.90 -12.07 1.87
CA THR A 256 -14.34 -11.84 2.03
C THR A 256 -14.58 -10.35 2.07
N LEU A 257 -15.36 -9.87 1.12
CA LEU A 257 -15.85 -8.50 1.16
C LEU A 257 -17.12 -8.47 2.05
N PRO A 258 -17.10 -7.74 3.17
CA PRO A 258 -18.29 -7.58 3.99
C PRO A 258 -19.32 -6.71 3.27
N SER A 259 -20.47 -6.50 3.93
CA SER A 259 -21.49 -5.60 3.40
C SER A 259 -20.93 -4.18 3.27
N LEU A 260 -20.89 -3.67 2.04
CA LEU A 260 -20.46 -2.31 1.73
C LEU A 260 -21.68 -1.39 1.83
N ARG A 261 -21.60 -0.39 2.72
CA ARG A 261 -22.64 0.65 2.86
C ARG A 261 -22.13 1.96 2.30
N VAL A 262 -22.74 2.37 1.21
CA VAL A 262 -22.39 3.60 0.49
C VAL A 262 -23.60 4.54 0.52
N HIS A 263 -23.38 5.76 0.99
CA HIS A 263 -24.42 6.79 1.06
C HIS A 263 -24.23 7.80 -0.07
N PHE A 264 -24.99 7.64 -1.13
CA PHE A 264 -24.94 8.49 -2.30
C PHE A 264 -26.24 9.29 -2.44
N SER A 265 -26.12 10.60 -2.53
CA SER A 265 -27.20 11.51 -2.89
C SER A 265 -26.77 12.32 -4.12
N ASP A 266 -27.73 12.95 -4.79
CA ASP A 266 -27.46 13.81 -5.96
C ASP A 266 -26.47 14.94 -5.61
N ASN A 267 -26.61 15.51 -4.42
CA ASN A 267 -25.71 16.55 -3.93
C ASN A 267 -24.29 16.00 -3.67
N LYS A 268 -24.15 14.84 -3.02
CA LYS A 268 -22.86 14.20 -2.79
C LYS A 268 -22.17 13.79 -4.10
N TYR A 269 -22.96 13.32 -5.07
CA TYR A 269 -22.43 12.97 -6.38
C TYR A 269 -21.84 14.18 -7.10
N ARG A 270 -22.57 15.29 -7.16
CA ARG A 270 -22.09 16.53 -7.79
C ARG A 270 -20.86 17.08 -7.07
N ALA A 271 -20.88 17.08 -5.75
CA ALA A 271 -19.78 17.50 -4.90
C ALA A 271 -18.50 16.66 -5.17
N LEU A 272 -18.66 15.34 -5.26
CA LEU A 272 -17.56 14.44 -5.56
C LEU A 272 -16.97 14.68 -6.95
N LEU A 273 -17.82 14.90 -7.97
CA LEU A 273 -17.36 15.22 -9.32
C LEU A 273 -16.58 16.54 -9.38
N GLN A 274 -17.02 17.57 -8.67
CA GLN A 274 -16.30 18.84 -8.59
C GLN A 274 -14.92 18.66 -7.94
N LEU A 275 -14.86 17.95 -6.81
CA LEU A 275 -13.59 17.63 -6.14
C LEU A 275 -12.63 16.83 -7.03
N ILE A 276 -13.14 15.85 -7.78
CA ILE A 276 -12.31 15.05 -8.69
C ILE A 276 -11.71 15.94 -9.78
N GLN A 277 -12.46 16.91 -10.31
CA GLN A 277 -11.95 17.84 -11.31
C GLN A 277 -10.82 18.73 -10.78
N VAL A 278 -10.89 19.12 -9.51
CA VAL A 278 -9.84 19.90 -8.85
C VAL A 278 -8.66 19.01 -8.43
N ALA A 279 -8.92 17.77 -8.01
CA ALA A 279 -7.91 16.83 -7.56
C ALA A 279 -7.07 16.24 -8.70
N ILE A 280 -7.59 16.16 -9.92
CA ILE A 280 -6.82 15.66 -11.07
C ILE A 280 -6.00 16.82 -11.65
N PRO A 281 -4.65 16.70 -11.67
CA PRO A 281 -3.82 17.70 -12.33
C PRO A 281 -4.25 17.85 -13.80
N SER A 282 -4.45 19.07 -14.25
CA SER A 282 -4.71 19.34 -15.66
C SER A 282 -3.45 18.95 -16.44
N THR A 283 -3.46 17.77 -17.06
CA THR A 283 -2.46 17.42 -18.07
C THR A 283 -2.61 18.42 -19.20
N GLY A 284 -1.78 19.47 -19.17
CA GLY A 284 -1.85 20.57 -20.11
C GLY A 284 -1.84 20.08 -21.55
N SER A 285 -3.00 20.17 -22.19
CA SER A 285 -3.04 20.30 -23.63
C SER A 285 -2.41 21.65 -23.96
N SER A 286 -1.11 21.65 -24.28
CA SER A 286 -0.47 22.78 -24.91
C SER A 286 -1.20 23.07 -26.22
N SER A 287 -2.21 23.92 -26.16
CA SER A 287 -2.79 24.55 -27.34
C SER A 287 -1.69 25.42 -27.94
N THR A 288 -1.02 24.89 -28.94
CA THR A 288 -0.23 25.65 -29.89
C THR A 288 -1.15 26.68 -30.54
N SER A 289 -1.18 27.89 -29.97
CA SER A 289 -1.70 29.06 -30.69
C SER A 289 -0.69 29.35 -31.79
N ARG A 290 -0.97 28.84 -33.00
CA ARG A 290 -0.43 29.40 -34.23
C ARG A 290 -1.03 30.82 -34.36
N SER A 291 -0.20 31.82 -34.14
CA SER A 291 -0.42 33.16 -34.64
C SER A 291 0.02 33.19 -36.11
N GLU A 292 -0.91 33.50 -37.00
CA GLU A 292 -0.66 34.01 -38.34
C GLU A 292 0.04 35.34 -38.30
#